data_f082c8ded41e47faef824e1b5ba7aa13
#
_entry.id   f082c8ded41e47faef824e1b5ba7aa13
#
_cell.length_a   1.000
_cell.length_b   1.000
_cell.length_c   1.000
_cell.angle_alpha   90.00
_cell.angle_beta   90.00
_cell.angle_gamma   90.00
#
_symmetry.space_group_name_H-M   'P 1'
#
loop_
_entity.id
_entity.type
_entity.pdbx_description
1 polymer ?
#
loop_
_entity_poly.entity_id
_entity_poly.type
_entity_poly.pdbx_seq_one_letter_code
_entity_poly.pdbx_strand_id
1 'polypeptide(L)' 'MVRQGSFDFAGEPVSSDVAPGERDAVVALLGHAPVPVDELIRLSGMSPAVVQTVLLELELAERLDRLAGGRVSLR' A
#
# COMPACT_ATOMS: atom_id res chain seq x y z
N MET A 1 -0.49 12.33 -29.49
CA MET A 1 -0.35 11.78 -28.95
C MET A 1 -0.17 11.56 -28.59
N VAL A 2 -0.25 11.64 -28.61
CA VAL A 2 -0.10 10.95 -27.92
C VAL A 2 0.00 10.79 -27.54
N ARG A 3 -0.11 10.81 -27.59
CA ARG A 3 0.02 10.31 -27.01
C ARG A 3 0.28 10.29 -26.38
N GLN A 4 0.21 10.47 -26.29
CA GLN A 4 0.53 10.02 -25.46
C GLN A 4 0.66 9.71 -24.84
N GLY A 5 0.44 10.08 -25.09
CA GLY A 5 0.53 9.35 -24.23
C GLY A 5 0.69 9.16 -23.84
N SER A 6 0.57 9.13 -23.96
CA SER A 6 0.72 8.45 -23.35
C SER A 6 1.15 8.42 -22.84
N PHE A 7 1.17 8.40 -22.73
CA PHE A 7 1.59 7.91 -21.92
C PHE A 7 1.75 7.47 -21.48
N ASP A 8 1.61 7.52 -21.66
CA ASP A 8 1.73 6.77 -21.09
C ASP A 8 2.09 6.67 -20.61
N PHE A 9 2.03 6.60 -20.55
CA PHE A 9 2.31 6.07 -19.85
C PHE A 9 2.55 5.65 -19.50
N ALA A 10 2.39 5.73 -19.65
CA ALA A 10 2.43 4.92 -19.15
C ALA A 10 2.60 4.45 -18.64
N GLY A 11 2.65 4.17 -18.61
CA GLY A 11 2.57 3.47 -18.00
C GLY A 11 2.66 3.20 -17.35
N GLU A 12 2.50 2.71 -17.09
CA GLU A 12 2.25 2.27 -16.37
C GLU A 12 2.40 1.99 -15.50
N PRO A 13 2.50 2.33 -15.05
CA PRO A 13 2.89 1.37 -14.14
C PRO A 13 1.89 0.65 -13.46
N VAL A 14 1.86 -0.23 -13.79
CA VAL A 14 0.96 -1.28 -13.49
C VAL A 14 1.17 -1.82 -12.10
N SER A 15 2.37 -1.71 -11.61
CA SER A 15 2.71 -2.21 -10.29
C SER A 15 1.93 -1.53 -9.18
N SER A 16 1.25 -0.44 -9.48
CA SER A 16 0.42 0.22 -8.49
C SER A 16 -0.95 -0.42 -8.36
N ASP A 17 -1.30 -1.35 -9.24
CA ASP A 17 -2.56 -2.03 -9.16
C ASP A 17 -2.51 -3.08 -8.07
N VAL A 18 -3.44 -3.00 -7.14
CA VAL A 18 -3.50 -3.90 -6.01
C VAL A 18 -4.69 -4.81 -6.17
N ALA A 19 -4.46 -6.12 -6.19
CA ALA A 19 -5.55 -7.08 -6.26
C ALA A 19 -6.32 -7.08 -4.93
N PRO A 20 -7.62 -7.36 -4.95
CA PRO A 20 -8.39 -7.36 -3.71
C PRO A 20 -7.83 -8.30 -2.64
N GLY A 21 -7.30 -9.45 -3.04
CA GLY A 21 -6.70 -10.37 -2.08
C GLY A 21 -5.45 -9.80 -1.42
N GLU A 22 -4.67 -9.00 -2.16
CA GLU A 22 -3.48 -8.38 -1.61
C GLU A 22 -3.85 -7.31 -0.58
N ARG A 23 -4.88 -6.52 -0.89
CA ARG A 23 -5.34 -5.52 0.08
C ARG A 23 -5.82 -6.19 1.34
N ASP A 24 -6.61 -7.25 1.22
CA ASP A 24 -7.12 -7.98 2.37
C ASP A 24 -5.98 -8.58 3.19
N ALA A 25 -4.93 -9.06 2.54
CA ALA A 25 -3.80 -9.63 3.25
C ALA A 25 -3.07 -8.58 4.08
N VAL A 26 -2.89 -7.38 3.52
CA VAL A 26 -2.25 -6.30 4.28
C VAL A 26 -3.12 -5.89 5.46
N VAL A 27 -4.42 -5.75 5.24
CA VAL A 27 -5.34 -5.38 6.31
C VAL A 27 -5.32 -6.43 7.42
N ALA A 28 -5.24 -7.70 7.05
CA ALA A 28 -5.20 -8.78 8.03
C ALA A 28 -3.93 -8.75 8.89
N LEU A 29 -2.83 -8.26 8.33
CA LEU A 29 -1.58 -8.13 9.09
C LEU A 29 -1.56 -6.89 9.96
N LEU A 30 -2.38 -5.89 9.62
CA LEU A 30 -2.49 -4.68 10.42
C LEU A 30 -3.41 -4.96 11.61
N GLY A 31 -3.15 -4.27 12.70
CA GLY A 31 -4.02 -4.29 13.85
C GLY A 31 -4.04 -2.92 14.46
N HIS A 32 -4.66 -2.81 15.62
CA HIS A 32 -4.70 -1.53 16.34
C HIS A 32 -3.37 -1.29 17.09
N ALA A 33 -2.54 -2.32 17.21
CA ALA A 33 -1.19 -2.15 17.74
C ALA A 33 -0.27 -1.72 16.59
N PRO A 34 0.60 -0.71 16.82
CA PRO A 34 1.47 -0.23 15.74
C PRO A 34 2.47 -1.30 15.30
N VAL A 35 2.73 -1.32 14.00
CA VAL A 35 3.70 -2.25 13.41
C VAL A 35 4.54 -1.48 12.40
N PRO A 36 5.85 -1.75 12.33
CA PRO A 36 6.70 -1.08 11.35
C PRO A 36 6.30 -1.46 9.92
N VAL A 37 6.35 -0.50 9.00
CA VAL A 37 6.04 -0.76 7.61
C VAL A 37 6.98 -1.83 7.04
N ASP A 38 8.25 -1.79 7.40
CA ASP A 38 9.21 -2.80 6.92
C ASP A 38 8.78 -4.19 7.34
N GLU A 39 8.23 -4.33 8.52
CA GLU A 39 7.73 -5.61 9.00
C GLU A 39 6.53 -6.08 8.18
N LEU A 40 5.63 -5.15 7.86
CA LEU A 40 4.49 -5.48 7.00
C LEU A 40 4.94 -5.99 5.64
N ILE A 41 5.93 -5.33 5.05
CA ILE A 41 6.44 -5.73 3.75
C ILE A 41 7.00 -7.15 3.85
N ARG A 42 7.79 -7.40 4.88
CA ARG A 42 8.40 -8.71 5.06
C ARG A 42 7.38 -9.80 5.31
N LEU A 43 6.39 -9.52 6.17
CA LEU A 43 5.39 -10.53 6.54
C LEU A 43 4.41 -10.80 5.41
N SER A 44 4.11 -9.78 4.60
CA SER A 44 3.16 -9.93 3.51
C SER A 44 3.75 -10.71 2.33
N GLY A 45 5.06 -10.66 2.19
CA GLY A 45 5.70 -11.25 1.01
C GLY A 45 5.44 -10.48 -0.26
N MET A 46 4.86 -9.29 -0.16
CA MET A 46 4.53 -8.46 -1.32
C MET A 46 5.64 -7.44 -1.57
N SER A 47 5.60 -6.83 -2.75
CA SER A 47 6.56 -5.79 -3.06
C SER A 47 6.29 -4.56 -2.18
N PRO A 48 7.34 -3.77 -1.87
CA PRO A 48 7.13 -2.54 -1.11
C PRO A 48 6.13 -1.60 -1.78
N ALA A 49 6.13 -1.55 -3.12
CA ALA A 49 5.23 -0.66 -3.84
C ALA A 49 3.77 -1.03 -3.60
N VAL A 50 3.45 -2.33 -3.60
CA VAL A 50 2.09 -2.78 -3.35
C VAL A 50 1.67 -2.45 -1.92
N VAL A 51 2.53 -2.73 -0.94
CA VAL A 51 2.21 -2.43 0.45
C VAL A 51 2.00 -0.94 0.64
N GLN A 52 2.88 -0.10 0.09
CA GLN A 52 2.74 1.34 0.22
C GLN A 52 1.45 1.84 -0.42
N THR A 53 1.07 1.27 -1.55
CA THR A 53 -0.17 1.66 -2.21
C THR A 53 -1.38 1.34 -1.35
N VAL A 54 -1.40 0.15 -0.74
CA VAL A 54 -2.50 -0.23 0.16
C VAL A 54 -2.55 0.70 1.36
N LEU A 55 -1.39 1.00 1.94
CA LEU A 55 -1.34 1.90 3.10
C LEU A 55 -1.87 3.28 2.74
N LEU A 56 -1.51 3.78 1.55
CA LEU A 56 -2.01 5.07 1.11
C LEU A 56 -3.53 5.05 0.94
N GLU A 57 -4.06 3.99 0.36
CA GLU A 57 -5.51 3.86 0.20
C GLU A 57 -6.22 3.86 1.54
N LEU A 58 -5.67 3.13 2.51
CA LEU A 58 -6.26 3.09 3.84
C LEU A 58 -6.18 4.45 4.53
N GLU A 59 -5.07 5.15 4.32
CA GLU A 59 -4.90 6.47 4.89
C GLU A 59 -5.90 7.46 4.32
N LEU A 60 -6.11 7.42 3.01
CA LEU A 60 -7.08 8.28 2.35
C LEU A 60 -8.51 7.97 2.80
N ALA A 61 -8.78 6.73 3.15
CA ALA A 61 -10.08 6.33 3.68
C ALA A 61 -10.19 6.58 5.18
N GLU A 62 -9.18 7.18 5.78
CA GLU A 62 -9.13 7.48 7.22
C GLU A 62 -9.24 6.22 8.08
N ARG A 63 -8.65 5.15 7.59
CA ARG A 63 -8.64 3.88 8.32
C ARG A 63 -7.26 3.53 8.85
N LEU A 64 -6.26 4.36 8.60
CA LEU A 64 -4.89 4.08 8.98
C LEU A 64 -4.30 5.27 9.73
N ASP A 65 -3.61 4.99 10.81
CA ASP A 65 -2.80 5.97 11.53
C ASP A 65 -1.33 5.72 11.23
N ARG A 66 -0.63 6.78 10.91
CA ARG A 66 0.83 6.73 10.77
C ARG A 66 1.46 7.30 12.02
N LEU A 67 2.41 6.57 12.55
CA LEU A 67 3.03 6.89 13.83
C LEU A 67 4.51 7.14 13.63
N ALA A 68 5.13 7.74 14.64
CA ALA A 68 6.55 8.00 14.61
C ALA A 68 7.32 6.68 14.46
N GLY A 69 8.48 6.75 13.81
CA GLY A 69 9.31 5.58 13.63
C GLY A 69 8.89 4.69 12.49
N GLY A 70 8.09 5.17 11.55
CA GLY A 70 7.69 4.39 10.39
C GLY A 70 6.72 3.28 10.72
N ARG A 71 5.92 3.46 11.76
CA ARG A 71 4.93 2.46 12.19
C ARG A 71 3.54 2.88 11.74
N VAL A 72 2.67 1.90 11.59
CA VAL A 72 1.28 2.14 11.19
C VAL A 72 0.35 1.24 11.99
N SER A 73 -0.89 1.66 12.13
CA SER A 73 -1.91 0.85 12.78
C SER A 73 -3.26 1.18 12.18
N LEU A 74 -4.22 0.28 12.36
CA LEU A 74 -5.61 0.57 11.98
C LEU A 74 -6.22 1.52 13.00
N ARG A 75 -7.05 2.41 12.49
CA ARG A 75 -7.75 3.38 13.33
C ARG A 75 -8.96 2.77 14.00
#